data_3c2c8efebe5a6f096faacd72ce5b2f8d
#
_entry.id   3c2c8efebe5a6f096faacd72ce5b2f8d
#
_cell.length_a   1.000
_cell.length_b   1.000
_cell.length_c   1.000
_cell.angle_alpha   90.00
_cell.angle_beta   90.00
_cell.angle_gamma   90.00
#
_symmetry.space_group_name_H-M   'P 1'
#
loop_
_entity.id
_entity.type
_entity.pdbx_description
1 polymer ?
#
loop_
_entity_poly.entity_id
_entity_poly.type
_entity_poly.pdbx_seq_one_letter_code
_entity_poly.pdbx_strand_id
1 'polypeptide(L)'
;MRLPCDRVVEVLHKKLHPCRLDSVPFLCNVVFMLRCREKNEQSKECFMKKLIASVIGALLILSTLSAQEEGAEEKSKVKYSTNINLAITYPWAGKLSVTEVIKVPVLNFDNPFMRGNNIKFKLGAELTPVTVEGKFDVVWTPLAFLEIYGGASVGSGWTLAGWHGLALNQNVFGTTQKVPINFKKAFYTANLGAALQFDLGAIIPNDWTHIIARVDQYFLYKGVTGVGSLDSWVFQNDDGENRNGFTYCGSYVLGYQMPLPMNMIALRVETEKTFFKVPSDADKRNWGEDRYNVVFGPIISFKPIDQLTIMLIAQWKTAHNYTVGDLKTFYQKRTIDKSKLDKIVFKRVGIIFDVNLPNN
;
A
#
# COMPACT_ATOMS: atom_id res chain seq x y z
N MET A 1 21.40 -18.54 -39.99
CA MET A 1 20.14 -18.95 -40.63
C MET A 1 18.99 -18.42 -39.74
N ARG A 2 18.36 -17.33 -40.10
CA ARG A 2 17.23 -16.71 -39.35
C ARG A 2 15.93 -17.14 -40.03
N LEU A 3 15.07 -17.83 -39.31
CA LEU A 3 13.72 -18.15 -39.78
C LEU A 3 12.82 -16.93 -39.55
N PRO A 4 11.98 -16.56 -40.53
CA PRO A 4 11.07 -15.42 -40.40
C PRO A 4 9.89 -15.75 -39.47
N CYS A 5 9.47 -14.72 -38.70
CA CYS A 5 8.48 -14.77 -37.61
C CYS A 5 7.06 -15.17 -38.03
N ASP A 6 6.75 -15.15 -39.33
CA ASP A 6 5.38 -15.33 -39.83
C ASP A 6 4.85 -16.77 -39.81
N ARG A 7 5.72 -17.78 -39.73
CA ARG A 7 5.29 -19.20 -39.73
C ARG A 7 4.85 -19.73 -38.36
N VAL A 8 5.18 -19.05 -37.28
CA VAL A 8 4.80 -19.52 -35.92
C VAL A 8 3.34 -19.17 -35.59
N VAL A 9 2.82 -18.09 -36.18
CA VAL A 9 1.44 -17.66 -35.96
C VAL A 9 0.44 -18.58 -36.67
N GLU A 10 0.81 -19.10 -37.84
CA GLU A 10 -0.09 -19.97 -38.63
C GLU A 10 -0.27 -21.39 -38.06
N VAL A 11 0.74 -21.87 -37.30
CA VAL A 11 0.69 -23.20 -36.66
C VAL A 11 -0.15 -23.18 -35.36
N LEU A 12 -0.21 -22.05 -34.67
CA LEU A 12 -1.03 -21.92 -33.46
C LEU A 12 -2.51 -21.71 -33.76
N HIS A 13 -2.87 -21.14 -34.92
CA HIS A 13 -4.26 -20.95 -35.33
C HIS A 13 -4.95 -22.25 -35.75
N LYS A 14 -4.20 -23.26 -36.14
CA LYS A 14 -4.74 -24.58 -36.64
C LYS A 14 -4.98 -25.62 -35.55
N LYS A 15 -4.61 -25.42 -34.30
CA LYS A 15 -4.72 -26.44 -33.24
C LYS A 15 -5.72 -26.10 -32.11
N LEU A 16 -6.41 -24.97 -32.17
CA LEU A 16 -7.44 -24.62 -31.19
C LEU A 16 -8.81 -24.66 -31.85
N HIS A 17 -9.55 -25.78 -31.67
CA HIS A 17 -10.97 -25.89 -31.98
C HIS A 17 -11.79 -24.86 -31.14
N PRO A 18 -12.94 -24.39 -31.64
CA PRO A 18 -13.58 -23.19 -31.16
C PRO A 18 -14.29 -23.41 -29.83
N CYS A 19 -13.67 -22.96 -28.74
CA CYS A 19 -14.43 -22.57 -27.55
C CYS A 19 -14.87 -21.13 -27.71
N ARG A 20 -16.17 -20.94 -27.75
CA ARG A 20 -16.83 -19.63 -27.66
C ARG A 20 -16.35 -18.90 -26.38
N LEU A 21 -15.49 -17.94 -26.55
CA LEU A 21 -15.05 -17.01 -25.52
C LEU A 21 -15.03 -15.61 -26.12
N ASP A 22 -16.24 -15.05 -26.33
CA ASP A 22 -16.41 -13.66 -26.81
C ASP A 22 -16.14 -12.60 -25.74
N SER A 23 -15.59 -12.97 -24.59
CA SER A 23 -15.52 -12.06 -23.45
C SER A 23 -14.15 -11.79 -22.84
N VAL A 24 -13.02 -12.27 -23.39
CA VAL A 24 -11.71 -11.99 -22.77
C VAL A 24 -10.59 -11.70 -23.79
N PRO A 25 -10.62 -10.55 -24.50
CA PRO A 25 -9.46 -10.11 -25.29
C PRO A 25 -8.27 -9.68 -24.44
N PHE A 26 -8.45 -9.53 -23.11
CA PHE A 26 -7.47 -8.93 -22.19
C PHE A 26 -6.31 -9.88 -21.82
N LEU A 27 -6.58 -11.16 -21.62
CA LEU A 27 -5.53 -12.14 -21.25
C LEU A 27 -4.49 -12.37 -22.34
N CYS A 28 -4.89 -12.32 -23.61
CA CYS A 28 -3.96 -12.44 -24.74
C CYS A 28 -2.98 -11.26 -24.83
N ASN A 29 -3.43 -10.05 -24.51
CA ASN A 29 -2.58 -8.86 -24.55
C ASN A 29 -1.55 -8.80 -23.40
N VAL A 30 -1.89 -9.30 -22.22
CA VAL A 30 -0.97 -9.33 -21.05
C VAL A 30 0.16 -10.34 -21.27
N VAL A 31 -0.12 -11.50 -21.84
CA VAL A 31 0.90 -12.53 -22.13
C VAL A 31 1.85 -12.08 -23.26
N PHE A 32 1.35 -11.31 -24.21
CA PHE A 32 2.17 -10.76 -25.31
C PHE A 32 3.12 -9.62 -24.83
N MET A 33 2.70 -8.86 -23.82
CA MET A 33 3.52 -7.76 -23.24
C MET A 33 4.74 -8.23 -22.46
N LEU A 34 4.70 -9.43 -21.87
CA LEU A 34 5.81 -9.97 -21.08
C LEU A 34 6.99 -10.47 -21.91
N ARG A 35 6.89 -10.53 -23.24
CA ARG A 35 7.88 -11.11 -24.15
C ARG A 35 8.71 -10.11 -24.97
N CYS A 36 8.41 -8.81 -24.90
CA CYS A 36 9.20 -7.80 -25.60
C CYS A 36 10.40 -7.33 -24.77
N ARG A 37 11.54 -7.96 -25.01
CA ARG A 37 12.85 -7.54 -24.51
C ARG A 37 13.44 -6.58 -25.54
N GLU A 38 13.32 -5.27 -25.32
CA GLU A 38 13.84 -4.27 -26.29
C GLU A 38 14.85 -3.28 -25.73
N LYS A 39 15.74 -2.89 -26.62
CA LYS A 39 17.01 -2.17 -26.41
C LYS A 39 16.95 -0.69 -26.78
N ASN A 40 15.87 0.06 -26.53
CA ASN A 40 15.89 1.48 -26.89
C ASN A 40 15.02 2.37 -25.98
N GLU A 41 15.44 3.62 -25.71
CA GLU A 41 14.75 4.53 -24.79
C GLU A 41 13.35 4.98 -25.27
N GLN A 42 13.12 5.09 -26.55
CA GLN A 42 11.81 5.42 -27.14
C GLN A 42 10.76 4.34 -26.91
N SER A 43 11.18 3.09 -26.75
CA SER A 43 10.31 1.96 -26.45
C SER A 43 9.80 2.01 -25.01
N LYS A 44 10.55 2.61 -24.09
CA LYS A 44 10.17 2.76 -22.67
C LYS A 44 9.00 3.72 -22.44
N GLU A 45 8.99 4.85 -23.20
CA GLU A 45 7.86 5.79 -23.15
C GLU A 45 6.58 5.19 -23.73
N CYS A 46 6.69 4.42 -24.81
CA CYS A 46 5.57 3.71 -25.40
C CYS A 46 5.03 2.61 -24.48
N PHE A 47 5.92 1.89 -23.80
CA PHE A 47 5.56 0.89 -22.79
C PHE A 47 4.83 1.52 -21.61
N MET A 48 5.31 2.66 -21.11
CA MET A 48 4.72 3.37 -19.98
C MET A 48 3.32 3.89 -20.30
N LYS A 49 3.12 4.49 -21.49
CA LYS A 49 1.81 4.94 -21.97
C LYS A 49 0.82 3.78 -22.12
N LYS A 50 1.29 2.62 -22.61
CA LYS A 50 0.47 1.41 -22.74
C LYS A 50 0.15 0.78 -21.39
N LEU A 51 1.08 0.78 -20.41
CA LEU A 51 0.86 0.29 -19.06
C LEU A 51 -0.19 1.13 -18.33
N ILE A 52 -0.06 2.46 -18.39
CA ILE A 52 -1.03 3.40 -17.81
C ILE A 52 -2.41 3.21 -18.45
N ALA A 53 -2.48 3.11 -19.77
CA ALA A 53 -3.73 2.85 -20.47
C ALA A 53 -4.33 1.49 -20.13
N SER A 54 -3.51 0.44 -19.92
CA SER A 54 -3.96 -0.88 -19.50
C SER A 54 -4.48 -0.91 -18.07
N VAL A 55 -3.84 -0.17 -17.14
CA VAL A 55 -4.31 -0.04 -15.76
C VAL A 55 -5.62 0.74 -15.71
N ILE A 56 -5.72 1.85 -16.44
CA ILE A 56 -6.98 2.63 -16.55
C ILE A 56 -8.08 1.77 -17.22
N GLY A 57 -7.75 1.04 -18.28
CA GLY A 57 -8.68 0.13 -18.94
C GLY A 57 -9.16 -1.01 -18.05
N ALA A 58 -8.27 -1.61 -17.24
CA ALA A 58 -8.63 -2.64 -16.26
C ALA A 58 -9.54 -2.08 -15.14
N LEU A 59 -9.28 -0.86 -14.68
CA LEU A 59 -10.11 -0.17 -13.70
C LEU A 59 -11.51 0.14 -14.24
N LEU A 60 -11.62 0.54 -15.51
CA LEU A 60 -12.90 0.80 -16.18
C LEU A 60 -13.69 -0.51 -16.42
N ILE A 61 -13.02 -1.62 -16.71
CA ILE A 61 -13.67 -2.92 -16.92
C ILE A 61 -14.17 -3.50 -15.59
N LEU A 62 -13.39 -3.35 -14.49
CA LEU A 62 -13.83 -3.77 -13.16
C LEU A 62 -15.09 -3.02 -12.71
N SER A 63 -15.18 -1.72 -12.99
CA SER A 63 -16.38 -0.93 -12.66
C SER A 63 -17.63 -1.30 -13.48
N THR A 64 -17.47 -1.88 -14.68
CA THR A 64 -18.59 -2.32 -15.51
C THR A 64 -19.06 -3.74 -15.22
N LEU A 65 -18.19 -4.61 -14.67
CA LEU A 65 -18.56 -5.98 -14.27
C LEU A 65 -19.46 -6.02 -13.03
N SER A 66 -19.42 -5.01 -12.19
CA SER A 66 -20.26 -4.90 -10.99
C SER A 66 -21.70 -4.42 -11.26
N ALA A 67 -22.04 -4.07 -12.50
CA ALA A 67 -23.35 -3.50 -12.86
C ALA A 67 -24.38 -4.54 -13.38
N GLN A 68 -24.12 -5.84 -13.31
CA GLN A 68 -24.92 -6.85 -14.02
C GLN A 68 -25.44 -8.03 -13.17
N GLU A 69 -25.94 -7.79 -11.95
CA GLU A 69 -26.79 -8.79 -11.28
C GLU A 69 -27.94 -8.13 -10.50
N GLU A 70 -29.07 -7.89 -11.20
CA GLU A 70 -30.37 -7.70 -10.58
C GLU A 70 -31.12 -9.03 -10.50
N GLY A 71 -31.53 -9.40 -9.28
CA GLY A 71 -32.63 -10.32 -9.03
C GLY A 71 -32.28 -11.67 -8.43
N ALA A 72 -32.29 -11.77 -7.11
CA ALA A 72 -32.75 -12.93 -6.35
C ALA A 72 -32.70 -12.68 -4.82
N GLU A 73 -33.61 -13.29 -4.12
CA GLU A 73 -34.00 -13.24 -2.72
C GLU A 73 -32.91 -13.04 -1.64
N GLU A 74 -33.34 -12.40 -0.57
CA GLU A 74 -32.65 -11.93 0.63
C GLU A 74 -32.11 -13.06 1.54
N LYS A 75 -31.06 -13.78 1.08
CA LYS A 75 -30.23 -14.62 1.94
C LYS A 75 -28.79 -14.14 1.83
N SER A 76 -28.22 -13.67 2.95
CA SER A 76 -26.79 -13.29 3.17
C SER A 76 -26.00 -12.95 1.89
N LYS A 77 -26.40 -11.85 1.22
CA LYS A 77 -25.82 -11.49 -0.09
C LYS A 77 -24.38 -11.06 0.06
N VAL A 78 -23.53 -11.55 -0.82
CA VAL A 78 -22.19 -10.98 -1.06
C VAL A 78 -22.38 -9.52 -1.45
N LYS A 79 -21.60 -8.61 -0.79
CA LYS A 79 -21.65 -7.18 -1.07
C LYS A 79 -20.36 -6.76 -1.78
N TYR A 80 -20.53 -5.91 -2.79
CA TYR A 80 -19.43 -5.35 -3.56
C TYR A 80 -19.36 -3.84 -3.29
N SER A 81 -18.16 -3.30 -3.25
CA SER A 81 -17.94 -1.85 -3.18
C SER A 81 -16.60 -1.47 -3.79
N THR A 82 -16.55 -0.30 -4.41
CA THR A 82 -15.33 0.29 -4.95
C THR A 82 -14.91 1.46 -4.07
N ASN A 83 -13.68 1.41 -3.55
CA ASN A 83 -13.07 2.53 -2.81
C ASN A 83 -12.06 3.23 -3.69
N ILE A 84 -12.23 4.56 -3.86
CA ILE A 84 -11.28 5.43 -4.54
C ILE A 84 -10.68 6.38 -3.50
N ASN A 85 -9.37 6.34 -3.35
CA ASN A 85 -8.65 7.19 -2.40
C ASN A 85 -7.64 8.06 -3.14
N LEU A 86 -7.72 9.38 -2.96
CA LEU A 86 -6.76 10.37 -3.46
C LEU A 86 -6.13 11.07 -2.27
N ALA A 87 -4.84 10.91 -2.09
CA ALA A 87 -4.06 11.59 -1.05
C ALA A 87 -3.09 12.60 -1.68
N ILE A 88 -3.04 13.80 -1.14
CA ILE A 88 -2.10 14.86 -1.51
C ILE A 88 -1.46 15.37 -0.24
N THR A 89 -0.12 15.43 -0.20
CA THR A 89 0.63 15.87 0.98
C THR A 89 1.67 16.91 0.66
N TYR A 90 2.06 17.69 1.68
CA TYR A 90 3.24 18.55 1.67
C TYR A 90 4.21 18.08 2.78
N PRO A 91 5.52 17.87 2.51
CA PRO A 91 6.18 17.97 1.20
C PRO A 91 5.48 17.16 0.12
N TRP A 92 5.56 17.64 -1.12
CA TRP A 92 4.72 17.18 -2.23
C TRP A 92 4.83 15.67 -2.47
N ALA A 93 3.73 14.99 -2.26
CA ALA A 93 3.49 13.63 -2.69
C ALA A 93 2.01 13.48 -3.04
N GLY A 94 1.74 12.75 -4.11
CA GLY A 94 0.38 12.42 -4.55
C GLY A 94 0.21 10.92 -4.65
N LYS A 95 -0.97 10.41 -4.30
CA LYS A 95 -1.30 9.00 -4.39
C LYS A 95 -2.76 8.81 -4.75
N LEU A 96 -3.02 8.06 -5.79
CA LEU A 96 -4.33 7.59 -6.17
C LEU A 96 -4.38 6.08 -5.96
N SER A 97 -5.37 5.58 -5.24
CA SER A 97 -5.64 4.15 -5.14
C SER A 97 -7.10 3.84 -5.43
N VAL A 98 -7.33 2.70 -6.08
CA VAL A 98 -8.64 2.14 -6.33
C VAL A 98 -8.64 0.73 -5.79
N THR A 99 -9.65 0.38 -5.00
CA THR A 99 -9.75 -0.94 -4.35
C THR A 99 -11.17 -1.47 -4.50
N GLU A 100 -11.29 -2.63 -5.12
CA GLU A 100 -12.51 -3.42 -5.12
C GLU A 100 -12.58 -4.26 -3.86
N VAL A 101 -13.71 -4.23 -3.18
CA VAL A 101 -13.97 -4.97 -1.96
C VAL A 101 -15.15 -5.91 -2.16
N ILE A 102 -14.90 -7.20 -2.00
CA ILE A 102 -15.91 -8.27 -2.01
C ILE A 102 -16.10 -8.71 -0.56
N LYS A 103 -17.26 -8.43 0.01
CA LYS A 103 -17.60 -8.79 1.37
C LYS A 103 -18.52 -10.00 1.38
N VAL A 104 -18.02 -11.12 1.87
CA VAL A 104 -18.73 -12.39 2.00
C VAL A 104 -19.13 -12.58 3.45
N PRO A 105 -20.42 -12.57 3.80
CA PRO A 105 -20.86 -12.91 5.16
C PRO A 105 -20.60 -14.39 5.43
N VAL A 106 -20.05 -14.68 6.63
CA VAL A 106 -19.73 -16.04 7.07
C VAL A 106 -20.18 -16.21 8.52
N LEU A 107 -20.65 -17.41 8.89
CA LEU A 107 -20.97 -17.80 10.27
C LEU A 107 -21.82 -16.73 11.00
N ASN A 108 -22.92 -16.28 10.40
CA ASN A 108 -23.85 -15.36 11.03
C ASN A 108 -24.59 -16.09 12.17
N PHE A 109 -24.27 -15.71 13.42
CA PHE A 109 -24.96 -16.15 14.62
C PHE A 109 -25.79 -14.99 15.18
N ASP A 110 -26.87 -15.31 15.91
CA ASP A 110 -27.72 -14.30 16.56
C ASP A 110 -27.05 -13.58 17.75
N ASN A 111 -25.80 -13.96 18.06
CA ASN A 111 -25.01 -13.33 19.10
C ASN A 111 -24.56 -11.91 18.65
N PRO A 112 -24.78 -10.85 19.43
CA PRO A 112 -24.41 -9.48 19.09
C PRO A 112 -22.92 -9.30 18.71
N PHE A 113 -22.01 -10.06 19.34
CA PHE A 113 -20.57 -10.00 19.06
C PHE A 113 -20.17 -10.69 17.75
N MET A 114 -20.97 -11.64 17.28
CA MET A 114 -20.73 -12.40 16.05
C MET A 114 -21.63 -11.95 14.89
N ARG A 115 -22.59 -11.05 15.17
CA ARG A 115 -23.43 -10.47 14.12
C ARG A 115 -22.57 -9.65 13.18
N GLY A 116 -22.62 -10.00 11.88
CA GLY A 116 -21.83 -9.31 10.87
C GLY A 116 -20.43 -9.92 10.64
N ASN A 117 -20.18 -11.15 11.13
CA ASN A 117 -18.99 -11.92 10.77
C ASN A 117 -18.88 -12.03 9.25
N ASN A 118 -17.72 -11.67 8.71
CA ASN A 118 -17.51 -11.63 7.27
C ASN A 118 -16.04 -11.79 6.91
N ILE A 119 -15.80 -12.23 5.68
CA ILE A 119 -14.50 -12.17 5.02
C ILE A 119 -14.58 -11.14 3.90
N LYS A 120 -13.63 -10.21 3.88
CA LYS A 120 -13.47 -9.22 2.81
C LYS A 120 -12.25 -9.58 1.98
N PHE A 121 -12.44 -9.74 0.70
CA PHE A 121 -11.36 -9.81 -0.29
C PHE A 121 -11.21 -8.42 -0.90
N LYS A 122 -10.00 -7.89 -0.91
CA LYS A 122 -9.70 -6.57 -1.43
C LYS A 122 -8.66 -6.70 -2.54
N LEU A 123 -8.99 -6.23 -3.73
CA LEU A 123 -8.08 -6.14 -4.87
C LEU A 123 -7.87 -4.67 -5.19
N GLY A 124 -6.65 -4.20 -5.10
CA GLY A 124 -6.32 -2.78 -5.25
C GLY A 124 -5.22 -2.50 -6.25
N ALA A 125 -5.25 -1.30 -6.80
CA ALA A 125 -4.15 -0.71 -7.54
C ALA A 125 -3.84 0.68 -6.97
N GLU A 126 -2.56 0.99 -6.88
CA GLU A 126 -2.07 2.27 -6.39
C GLU A 126 -1.14 2.89 -7.42
N LEU A 127 -1.31 4.19 -7.65
CA LEU A 127 -0.50 5.00 -8.56
C LEU A 127 -0.01 6.24 -7.83
N THR A 128 1.29 6.48 -7.90
CA THR A 128 1.92 7.75 -7.52
C THR A 128 2.60 8.36 -8.74
N PRO A 129 3.10 9.61 -8.69
CA PRO A 129 3.87 10.18 -9.80
C PRO A 129 5.08 9.33 -10.24
N VAL A 130 5.56 8.44 -9.38
CA VAL A 130 6.82 7.69 -9.58
C VAL A 130 6.71 6.18 -9.35
N THR A 131 5.56 5.66 -8.92
CA THR A 131 5.36 4.21 -8.67
C THR A 131 4.01 3.72 -9.11
N VAL A 132 3.92 2.43 -9.40
CA VAL A 132 2.68 1.69 -9.58
C VAL A 132 2.76 0.40 -8.75
N GLU A 133 1.64 0.05 -8.10
CA GLU A 133 1.56 -1.10 -7.19
C GLU A 133 0.21 -1.79 -7.32
N GLY A 134 0.20 -3.12 -7.37
CA GLY A 134 -0.98 -3.96 -7.22
C GLY A 134 -1.01 -4.55 -5.82
N LYS A 135 -2.21 -4.65 -5.21
CA LYS A 135 -2.43 -5.12 -3.84
C LYS A 135 -3.53 -6.16 -3.77
N PHE A 136 -3.36 -7.12 -2.91
CA PHE A 136 -4.38 -8.09 -2.56
C PHE A 136 -4.38 -8.31 -1.05
N ASP A 137 -5.55 -8.13 -0.41
CA ASP A 137 -5.72 -8.34 1.02
C ASP A 137 -6.94 -9.20 1.29
N VAL A 138 -6.85 -10.02 2.33
CA VAL A 138 -7.96 -10.76 2.91
C VAL A 138 -8.14 -10.29 4.34
N VAL A 139 -9.35 -9.88 4.71
CA VAL A 139 -9.68 -9.43 6.06
C VAL A 139 -10.84 -10.26 6.58
N TRP A 140 -10.63 -11.00 7.63
CA TRP A 140 -11.64 -11.73 8.36
C TRP A 140 -12.06 -10.96 9.61
N THR A 141 -13.34 -10.73 9.78
CA THR A 141 -13.95 -10.08 10.96
C THR A 141 -14.74 -11.13 11.73
N PRO A 142 -14.07 -11.96 12.57
CA PRO A 142 -14.76 -13.01 13.35
C PRO A 142 -15.69 -12.45 14.42
N LEU A 143 -15.32 -11.31 15.00
CA LEU A 143 -16.06 -10.60 16.02
C LEU A 143 -16.19 -9.13 15.64
N ALA A 144 -17.23 -8.45 16.09
CA ALA A 144 -17.49 -7.04 15.75
C ALA A 144 -16.32 -6.09 16.10
N PHE A 145 -15.47 -6.47 17.05
CA PHE A 145 -14.34 -5.69 17.53
C PHE A 145 -12.97 -6.23 17.09
N LEU A 146 -12.90 -7.37 16.38
CA LEU A 146 -11.65 -8.03 15.98
C LEU A 146 -11.61 -8.22 14.46
N GLU A 147 -10.54 -7.77 13.85
CA GLU A 147 -10.17 -8.07 12.48
C GLU A 147 -8.84 -8.83 12.46
N ILE A 148 -8.75 -9.90 11.68
CA ILE A 148 -7.52 -10.63 11.36
C ILE A 148 -7.31 -10.49 9.86
N TYR A 149 -6.12 -10.12 9.44
CA TYR A 149 -5.89 -9.88 8.03
C TYR A 149 -4.51 -10.31 7.57
N GLY A 150 -4.42 -10.57 6.28
CA GLY A 150 -3.16 -10.78 5.59
C GLY A 150 -3.26 -10.28 4.16
N GLY A 151 -2.14 -9.89 3.61
CA GLY A 151 -2.10 -9.34 2.27
C GLY A 151 -0.73 -9.36 1.66
N ALA A 152 -0.69 -9.04 0.38
CA ALA A 152 0.54 -8.90 -0.39
C ALA A 152 0.40 -7.79 -1.41
N SER A 153 1.54 -7.19 -1.76
CA SER A 153 1.61 -6.23 -2.85
C SER A 153 2.83 -6.45 -3.71
N VAL A 154 2.75 -6.00 -4.95
CA VAL A 154 3.86 -5.96 -5.89
C VAL A 154 3.79 -4.69 -6.72
N GLY A 155 4.93 -4.07 -6.90
CA GLY A 155 5.00 -2.83 -7.65
C GLY A 155 6.38 -2.55 -8.23
N SER A 156 6.49 -1.45 -8.92
CA SER A 156 7.75 -0.93 -9.41
C SER A 156 7.69 0.58 -9.50
N GLY A 157 8.82 1.20 -9.84
CA GLY A 157 8.89 2.65 -9.91
C GLY A 157 9.85 3.16 -10.98
N TRP A 158 9.73 4.44 -11.24
CA TRP A 158 10.56 5.19 -12.17
C TRP A 158 11.03 6.50 -11.55
N THR A 159 11.84 7.23 -12.26
CA THR A 159 12.31 8.56 -11.84
C THR A 159 11.61 9.63 -12.67
N LEU A 160 11.07 10.63 -12.01
CA LEU A 160 10.42 11.78 -12.62
C LEU A 160 10.85 13.05 -11.90
N ALA A 161 11.40 14.03 -12.64
CA ALA A 161 11.80 15.34 -12.10
C ALA A 161 12.65 15.27 -10.82
N GLY A 162 13.58 14.32 -10.74
CA GLY A 162 14.44 14.11 -9.56
C GLY A 162 13.81 13.29 -8.41
N TRP A 163 12.53 12.94 -8.52
CA TRP A 163 11.89 12.03 -7.58
C TRP A 163 12.12 10.58 -8.00
N HIS A 164 12.52 9.74 -7.05
CA HIS A 164 12.82 8.35 -7.28
C HIS A 164 11.68 7.45 -6.78
N GLY A 165 11.04 6.72 -7.67
CA GLY A 165 10.03 5.72 -7.32
C GLY A 165 10.66 4.48 -6.67
N LEU A 166 11.69 3.94 -7.32
CA LEU A 166 12.50 2.85 -6.80
C LEU A 166 13.97 3.11 -7.15
N ALA A 167 14.83 3.21 -6.12
CA ALA A 167 16.27 3.43 -6.28
C ALA A 167 17.08 2.67 -5.24
N LEU A 168 18.30 2.28 -5.57
CA LEU A 168 19.28 1.71 -4.63
C LEU A 168 20.16 2.83 -4.08
N ASN A 169 20.49 2.72 -2.79
CA ASN A 169 21.49 3.58 -2.18
C ASN A 169 22.88 2.99 -2.43
N GLN A 170 23.76 3.79 -2.98
CA GLN A 170 25.17 3.46 -3.17
C GLN A 170 26.05 4.38 -2.33
N ASN A 171 27.17 3.83 -1.86
CA ASN A 171 28.17 4.60 -1.15
C ASN A 171 29.10 5.27 -2.16
N VAL A 172 29.07 6.60 -2.21
CA VAL A 172 30.00 7.39 -3.01
C VAL A 172 30.74 8.33 -2.07
N PHE A 173 32.00 8.07 -1.83
CA PHE A 173 32.85 8.84 -0.91
C PHE A 173 32.26 9.06 0.49
N GLY A 174 31.57 8.03 1.04
CA GLY A 174 30.93 8.10 2.35
C GLY A 174 29.53 8.73 2.37
N THR A 175 29.07 9.29 1.26
CA THR A 175 27.72 9.84 1.10
C THR A 175 26.79 8.87 0.40
N THR A 176 25.49 9.03 0.62
CA THR A 176 24.46 8.23 -0.05
C THR A 176 24.13 8.82 -1.41
N GLN A 177 24.36 8.06 -2.48
CA GLN A 177 23.85 8.35 -3.81
C GLN A 177 22.68 7.44 -4.15
N LYS A 178 21.55 8.01 -4.54
CA LYS A 178 20.36 7.26 -4.97
C LYS A 178 20.49 6.91 -6.45
N VAL A 179 20.58 5.62 -6.76
CA VAL A 179 20.70 5.10 -8.15
C VAL A 179 19.36 4.55 -8.60
N PRO A 180 18.69 5.17 -9.59
CA PRO A 180 17.39 4.74 -10.07
C PRO A 180 17.41 3.35 -10.68
N ILE A 181 16.36 2.58 -10.43
CA ILE A 181 16.23 1.21 -10.97
C ILE A 181 15.24 1.19 -12.15
N ASN A 182 14.31 2.12 -12.26
CA ASN A 182 13.37 2.34 -13.38
C ASN A 182 12.84 1.04 -13.99
N PHE A 183 11.87 0.38 -13.34
CA PHE A 183 11.22 -0.88 -13.77
C PHE A 183 12.14 -2.10 -13.91
N LYS A 184 13.43 -2.01 -13.57
CA LYS A 184 14.36 -3.17 -13.66
C LYS A 184 14.18 -4.18 -12.55
N LYS A 185 13.55 -3.78 -11.45
CA LYS A 185 13.29 -4.59 -10.25
C LYS A 185 11.88 -4.34 -9.76
N ALA A 186 11.31 -5.33 -9.07
CA ALA A 186 10.03 -5.21 -8.41
C ALA A 186 10.23 -4.99 -6.91
N PHE A 187 9.43 -4.09 -6.35
CA PHE A 187 9.15 -3.99 -4.93
C PHE A 187 8.01 -4.94 -4.59
N TYR A 188 8.07 -5.58 -3.44
CA TYR A 188 7.01 -6.46 -2.97
C TYR A 188 6.88 -6.41 -1.46
N THR A 189 5.65 -6.63 -0.98
CA THR A 189 5.35 -6.75 0.45
C THR A 189 4.47 -7.96 0.71
N ALA A 190 4.54 -8.47 1.94
CA ALA A 190 3.55 -9.39 2.49
C ALA A 190 3.31 -8.99 3.95
N ASN A 191 2.07 -9.00 4.39
CA ASN A 191 1.70 -8.65 5.76
C ASN A 191 0.76 -9.67 6.37
N LEU A 192 0.81 -9.76 7.71
CA LEU A 192 -0.12 -10.53 8.52
C LEU A 192 -0.32 -9.79 9.85
N GLY A 193 -1.56 -9.57 10.25
CA GLY A 193 -1.86 -8.81 11.43
C GLY A 193 -3.26 -9.00 11.97
N ALA A 194 -3.52 -8.28 13.07
CA ALA A 194 -4.81 -8.20 13.69
C ALA A 194 -5.07 -6.79 14.21
N ALA A 195 -6.33 -6.39 14.20
CA ALA A 195 -6.79 -5.12 14.73
C ALA A 195 -7.92 -5.34 15.74
N LEU A 196 -7.84 -4.64 16.86
CA LEU A 196 -8.91 -4.51 17.83
C LEU A 196 -9.49 -3.11 17.70
N GLN A 197 -10.81 -3.02 17.65
CA GLN A 197 -11.53 -1.77 17.59
C GLN A 197 -12.62 -1.74 18.66
N PHE A 198 -12.70 -0.62 19.35
CA PHE A 198 -13.70 -0.37 20.39
C PHE A 198 -14.40 0.96 20.06
N ASP A 199 -15.72 0.97 20.26
CA ASP A 199 -16.55 2.17 20.19
C ASP A 199 -17.42 2.23 21.45
N LEU A 200 -17.27 3.31 22.23
CA LEU A 200 -18.04 3.52 23.45
C LEU A 200 -19.55 3.63 23.16
N GLY A 201 -19.94 4.15 22.00
CA GLY A 201 -21.32 4.21 21.52
C GLY A 201 -22.02 2.85 21.42
N ALA A 202 -21.25 1.77 21.26
CA ALA A 202 -21.80 0.40 21.29
C ALA A 202 -22.28 -0.04 22.68
N ILE A 203 -21.77 0.58 23.76
CA ILE A 203 -22.17 0.31 25.16
C ILE A 203 -23.19 1.34 25.64
N ILE A 204 -22.96 2.61 25.29
CA ILE A 204 -23.82 3.73 25.67
C ILE A 204 -24.41 4.34 24.38
N PRO A 205 -25.57 3.86 23.92
CA PRO A 205 -26.14 4.29 22.64
C PRO A 205 -26.56 5.76 22.69
N ASN A 206 -25.79 6.64 22.08
CA ASN A 206 -26.10 8.06 21.91
C ASN A 206 -25.18 8.60 20.81
N ASP A 207 -25.69 9.46 19.95
CA ASP A 207 -24.96 10.02 18.81
C ASP A 207 -23.70 10.81 19.21
N TRP A 208 -23.58 11.22 20.47
CA TRP A 208 -22.45 11.99 21.01
C TRP A 208 -21.49 11.18 21.90
N THR A 209 -21.69 9.87 22.05
CA THR A 209 -20.85 9.05 22.92
C THR A 209 -19.85 8.17 22.15
N HIS A 210 -19.63 8.43 20.90
CA HIS A 210 -18.71 7.64 20.07
C HIS A 210 -17.24 8.02 20.30
N ILE A 211 -16.62 7.40 21.31
CA ILE A 211 -15.17 7.40 21.48
C ILE A 211 -14.65 6.11 20.84
N ILE A 212 -13.86 6.27 19.79
CA ILE A 212 -13.31 5.16 19.02
C ILE A 212 -11.85 4.96 19.42
N ALA A 213 -11.51 3.73 19.83
CA ALA A 213 -10.15 3.28 20.02
C ALA A 213 -9.85 2.13 19.06
N ARG A 214 -8.77 2.21 18.29
CA ARG A 214 -8.32 1.13 17.44
C ARG A 214 -6.83 0.86 17.68
N VAL A 215 -6.50 -0.41 17.88
CA VAL A 215 -5.13 -0.92 18.00
C VAL A 215 -4.93 -1.93 16.89
N ASP A 216 -3.93 -1.71 16.07
CA ASP A 216 -3.59 -2.53 14.93
C ASP A 216 -2.13 -2.98 15.06
N GLN A 217 -1.85 -4.28 14.95
CA GLN A 217 -0.53 -4.87 15.08
C GLN A 217 -0.28 -5.85 13.96
N TYR A 218 0.84 -5.69 13.23
CA TYR A 218 1.14 -6.57 12.11
C TYR A 218 2.64 -6.74 11.88
N PHE A 219 2.98 -7.86 11.29
CA PHE A 219 4.28 -8.11 10.70
C PHE A 219 4.20 -7.81 9.20
N LEU A 220 5.18 -7.08 8.73
CA LEU A 220 5.36 -6.71 7.33
C LEU A 220 6.70 -7.25 6.85
N TYR A 221 6.69 -8.06 5.81
CA TYR A 221 7.89 -8.32 5.02
C TYR A 221 7.89 -7.36 3.84
N LYS A 222 9.00 -6.66 3.63
CA LYS A 222 9.20 -5.79 2.46
C LYS A 222 10.53 -6.09 1.78
N GLY A 223 10.55 -6.00 0.45
CA GLY A 223 11.76 -6.29 -0.29
C GLY A 223 11.74 -5.79 -1.73
N VAL A 224 12.93 -5.77 -2.31
CA VAL A 224 13.17 -5.49 -3.72
C VAL A 224 13.88 -6.69 -4.32
N THR A 225 13.43 -7.14 -5.49
CA THR A 225 13.99 -8.34 -6.16
C THR A 225 15.45 -8.17 -6.50
N GLY A 226 16.27 -9.20 -6.16
CA GLY A 226 17.71 -9.21 -6.44
C GLY A 226 18.50 -8.10 -5.73
N VAL A 227 18.07 -7.71 -4.53
CA VAL A 227 18.77 -6.78 -3.63
C VAL A 227 19.18 -7.55 -2.38
N GLY A 228 20.39 -7.32 -1.89
CA GLY A 228 20.90 -7.96 -0.68
C GLY A 228 20.16 -7.46 0.57
N SER A 229 20.14 -8.28 1.62
CA SER A 229 19.46 -7.93 2.89
C SER A 229 20.07 -6.72 3.61
N LEU A 230 21.35 -6.42 3.31
CA LEU A 230 22.07 -5.27 3.88
C LEU A 230 22.03 -4.03 2.97
N ASP A 231 21.56 -4.17 1.73
CA ASP A 231 21.44 -3.05 0.83
C ASP A 231 20.20 -2.23 1.16
N SER A 232 20.34 -0.91 1.20
CA SER A 232 19.21 -0.01 1.42
C SER A 232 18.67 0.55 0.10
N TRP A 233 17.38 0.84 0.09
CA TRP A 233 16.68 1.31 -1.09
C TRP A 233 15.61 2.35 -0.76
N VAL A 234 15.27 3.14 -1.77
CA VAL A 234 14.24 4.18 -1.76
C VAL A 234 12.97 3.65 -2.39
N PHE A 235 11.82 3.94 -1.79
CA PHE A 235 10.51 3.73 -2.38
C PHE A 235 9.65 4.99 -2.23
N GLN A 236 8.97 5.39 -3.31
CA GLN A 236 8.12 6.58 -3.32
C GLN A 236 8.83 7.86 -2.81
N ASN A 237 10.09 8.02 -3.18
CA ASN A 237 10.93 9.18 -2.81
C ASN A 237 11.09 9.39 -1.30
N ASP A 238 11.02 8.32 -0.51
CA ASP A 238 11.27 8.36 0.93
C ASP A 238 12.74 8.63 1.31
N ASP A 239 13.06 8.57 2.60
CA ASP A 239 14.41 8.79 3.11
C ASP A 239 15.42 7.70 2.68
N GLY A 240 14.96 6.59 2.07
CA GLY A 240 15.81 5.53 1.53
C GLY A 240 16.41 4.61 2.58
N GLU A 241 15.79 4.45 3.72
CA GLU A 241 16.26 3.58 4.80
C GLU A 241 15.61 2.20 4.78
N ASN A 242 14.93 1.84 3.67
CA ASN A 242 14.31 0.53 3.52
C ASN A 242 15.37 -0.55 3.25
N ARG A 243 15.09 -1.75 3.71
CA ARG A 243 15.88 -2.97 3.47
C ARG A 243 14.97 -4.17 3.29
N ASN A 244 15.48 -5.21 2.66
CA ASN A 244 14.77 -6.48 2.55
C ASN A 244 14.70 -7.15 3.92
N GLY A 245 13.49 -7.41 4.42
CA GLY A 245 13.33 -8.06 5.72
C GLY A 245 11.98 -7.81 6.37
N PHE A 246 11.85 -8.37 7.56
CA PHE A 246 10.67 -8.21 8.39
C PHE A 246 10.70 -6.90 9.16
N THR A 247 9.53 -6.33 9.34
CA THR A 247 9.26 -5.14 10.13
C THR A 247 8.02 -5.42 10.98
N TYR A 248 8.08 -5.07 12.25
CA TYR A 248 6.92 -5.04 13.11
C TYR A 248 6.31 -3.65 13.10
N CYS A 249 5.02 -3.57 12.84
CA CYS A 249 4.28 -2.33 12.72
C CYS A 249 3.12 -2.30 13.72
N GLY A 250 2.91 -1.14 14.32
CA GLY A 250 1.75 -0.85 15.15
C GLY A 250 1.06 0.43 14.69
N SER A 251 -0.27 0.45 14.75
CA SER A 251 -1.05 1.67 14.54
C SER A 251 -2.10 1.80 15.64
N TYR A 252 -2.14 2.95 16.27
CA TYR A 252 -3.01 3.26 17.39
C TYR A 252 -3.81 4.50 17.03
N VAL A 253 -5.11 4.43 17.14
CA VAL A 253 -6.02 5.55 16.88
C VAL A 253 -6.92 5.72 18.09
N LEU A 254 -7.00 6.96 18.59
CA LEU A 254 -8.00 7.37 19.57
C LEU A 254 -8.73 8.57 18.99
N GLY A 255 -10.04 8.46 18.82
CA GLY A 255 -10.85 9.46 18.17
C GLY A 255 -12.17 9.69 18.87
N TYR A 256 -12.73 10.85 18.62
CA TYR A 256 -14.09 11.22 18.99
C TYR A 256 -14.88 11.45 17.71
N GLN A 257 -15.96 10.69 17.54
CA GLN A 257 -16.85 10.81 16.41
C GLN A 257 -18.11 11.58 16.82
N MET A 258 -18.56 12.46 15.94
CA MET A 258 -19.66 13.40 16.16
C MET A 258 -20.71 13.27 15.06
N PRO A 259 -21.99 13.52 15.34
CA PRO A 259 -23.07 13.57 14.33
C PRO A 259 -23.09 14.94 13.61
N LEU A 260 -21.93 15.37 13.11
CA LEU A 260 -21.73 16.64 12.42
C LEU A 260 -21.05 16.39 11.06
N PRO A 261 -21.06 17.35 10.12
CA PRO A 261 -20.26 17.26 8.90
C PRO A 261 -18.77 17.06 9.18
N MET A 262 -18.20 17.69 10.21
CA MET A 262 -16.92 17.33 10.81
C MET A 262 -17.16 16.14 11.73
N ASN A 263 -17.07 14.95 11.16
CA ASN A 263 -17.58 13.75 11.82
C ASN A 263 -16.59 13.10 12.78
N MET A 264 -15.29 13.43 12.73
CA MET A 264 -14.30 12.83 13.64
C MET A 264 -13.08 13.73 13.84
N ILE A 265 -12.60 13.76 15.07
CA ILE A 265 -11.26 14.24 15.44
C ILE A 265 -10.54 13.08 16.11
N ALA A 266 -9.34 12.75 15.68
CA ALA A 266 -8.56 11.64 16.21
C ALA A 266 -7.08 11.96 16.32
N LEU A 267 -6.40 11.27 17.21
CA LEU A 267 -4.95 11.15 17.25
C LEU A 267 -4.55 9.79 16.72
N ARG A 268 -3.59 9.76 15.80
CA ARG A 268 -2.98 8.53 15.30
C ARG A 268 -1.52 8.47 15.68
N VAL A 269 -1.07 7.30 16.15
CA VAL A 269 0.32 6.97 16.40
C VAL A 269 0.65 5.71 15.61
N GLU A 270 1.70 5.75 14.83
CA GLU A 270 2.23 4.62 14.07
C GLU A 270 3.63 4.31 14.57
N THR A 271 3.92 3.04 14.75
CA THR A 271 5.25 2.56 15.18
C THR A 271 5.77 1.54 14.18
N GLU A 272 7.05 1.60 13.89
CA GLU A 272 7.74 0.68 13.00
C GLU A 272 9.07 0.27 13.60
N LYS A 273 9.34 -1.04 13.65
CA LYS A 273 10.63 -1.60 14.07
C LYS A 273 11.07 -2.67 13.08
N THR A 274 12.23 -2.47 12.46
CA THR A 274 12.81 -3.42 11.52
C THR A 274 13.56 -4.53 12.24
N PHE A 275 13.49 -5.77 11.69
CA PHE A 275 14.21 -6.94 12.18
C PHE A 275 15.25 -7.37 11.15
N PHE A 276 16.32 -6.62 10.98
CA PHE A 276 17.46 -7.09 10.23
C PHE A 276 18.70 -7.21 11.14
N LYS A 277 19.54 -8.18 10.86
CA LYS A 277 20.78 -8.37 11.61
C LYS A 277 21.91 -7.63 10.91
N VAL A 278 22.58 -6.77 11.66
CA VAL A 278 23.86 -6.21 11.24
C VAL A 278 24.90 -7.30 11.39
N PRO A 279 25.79 -7.56 10.41
CA PRO A 279 26.90 -8.51 10.55
C PRO A 279 27.78 -8.17 11.76
N SER A 280 28.20 -9.19 12.48
CA SER A 280 28.98 -9.04 13.71
C SER A 280 30.37 -8.38 13.50
N ASP A 281 30.89 -8.46 12.30
CA ASP A 281 32.14 -7.88 11.81
C ASP A 281 31.98 -6.49 11.21
N ALA A 282 30.73 -6.07 10.91
CA ALA A 282 30.48 -4.70 10.50
C ALA A 282 30.68 -3.78 11.71
N ASP A 283 31.88 -3.30 11.87
CA ASP A 283 32.33 -2.25 12.80
C ASP A 283 31.26 -1.84 13.83
N LYS A 284 31.02 -2.55 14.89
CA LYS A 284 30.15 -2.28 16.05
C LYS A 284 29.27 -1.00 15.97
N ARG A 285 28.94 -0.56 14.76
CA ARG A 285 28.20 0.68 14.49
C ARG A 285 26.72 0.41 14.62
N ASN A 286 26.06 1.28 15.33
CA ASN A 286 24.65 1.28 15.49
C ASN A 286 24.00 2.04 14.33
N TRP A 287 23.34 1.30 13.41
CA TRP A 287 22.64 1.89 12.27
C TRP A 287 21.16 2.21 12.56
N GLY A 288 20.70 1.99 13.80
CA GLY A 288 19.33 2.25 14.23
C GLY A 288 18.37 1.09 14.04
N GLU A 289 18.89 -0.11 13.75
CA GLU A 289 18.09 -1.31 13.51
C GLU A 289 17.27 -1.79 14.71
N ASP A 290 17.66 -1.39 15.91
CA ASP A 290 17.01 -1.77 17.16
C ASP A 290 16.02 -0.73 17.69
N ARG A 291 15.84 0.38 16.99
CA ARG A 291 14.96 1.47 17.42
C ARG A 291 13.59 1.43 16.74
N TYR A 292 12.62 1.97 17.44
CA TYR A 292 11.31 2.26 16.88
C TYR A 292 11.32 3.60 16.15
N ASN A 293 10.80 3.60 14.93
CA ASN A 293 10.39 4.82 14.25
C ASN A 293 8.94 5.09 14.65
N VAL A 294 8.67 6.29 15.15
CA VAL A 294 7.33 6.70 15.57
C VAL A 294 6.86 7.84 14.68
N VAL A 295 5.65 7.71 14.15
CA VAL A 295 4.93 8.77 13.43
C VAL A 295 3.64 9.03 14.17
N PHE A 296 3.33 10.28 14.44
CA PHE A 296 2.10 10.62 15.15
C PHE A 296 1.52 11.94 14.66
N GLY A 297 0.23 12.13 14.91
CA GLY A 297 -0.43 13.39 14.61
C GLY A 297 -1.94 13.31 14.58
N PRO A 298 -2.61 14.47 14.55
CA PRO A 298 -4.05 14.56 14.46
C PRO A 298 -4.58 14.20 13.08
N ILE A 299 -5.80 13.70 13.08
CA ILE A 299 -6.67 13.49 11.92
C ILE A 299 -7.98 14.24 12.20
N ILE A 300 -8.42 15.05 11.25
CA ILE A 300 -9.75 15.65 11.27
C ILE A 300 -10.48 15.12 10.04
N SER A 301 -11.67 14.56 10.23
CA SER A 301 -12.45 13.96 9.17
C SER A 301 -13.75 14.72 8.98
N PHE A 302 -14.11 14.93 7.73
CA PHE A 302 -15.37 15.52 7.28
C PHE A 302 -16.09 14.51 6.39
N LYS A 303 -17.38 14.35 6.60
CA LYS A 303 -18.26 13.50 5.80
C LYS A 303 -19.40 14.32 5.24
N PRO A 304 -19.18 15.09 4.15
CA PRO A 304 -20.22 15.98 3.59
C PRO A 304 -21.39 15.20 2.98
N ILE A 305 -21.13 14.00 2.46
CA ILE A 305 -22.13 13.03 1.96
C ILE A 305 -21.69 11.62 2.33
N ASP A 306 -22.61 10.66 2.27
CA ASP A 306 -22.33 9.27 2.71
C ASP A 306 -21.20 8.60 1.96
N GLN A 307 -21.02 8.91 0.70
CA GLN A 307 -20.00 8.33 -0.16
C GLN A 307 -18.65 9.00 -0.05
N LEU A 308 -18.54 10.23 0.46
CA LEU A 308 -17.31 11.01 0.46
C LEU A 308 -16.85 11.33 1.88
N THR A 309 -15.63 10.91 2.20
CA THR A 309 -14.91 11.33 3.41
C THR A 309 -13.68 12.15 3.02
N ILE A 310 -13.50 13.30 3.64
CA ILE A 310 -12.35 14.18 3.47
C ILE A 310 -11.58 14.18 4.78
N MET A 311 -10.30 13.78 4.76
CA MET A 311 -9.47 13.76 5.97
C MET A 311 -8.32 14.77 5.83
N LEU A 312 -8.13 15.58 6.84
CA LEU A 312 -6.96 16.42 7.03
C LEU A 312 -6.02 15.75 8.02
N ILE A 313 -4.75 15.66 7.66
CA ILE A 313 -3.72 15.06 8.50
C ILE A 313 -2.56 16.02 8.71
N ALA A 314 -1.99 16.02 9.91
CA ALA A 314 -0.72 16.65 10.18
C ALA A 314 0.12 15.63 10.98
N GLN A 315 1.35 15.37 10.53
CA GLN A 315 2.18 14.32 11.11
C GLN A 315 3.58 14.80 11.46
N TRP A 316 4.05 14.31 12.58
CA TRP A 316 5.43 14.41 13.05
C TRP A 316 6.04 13.02 13.10
N LYS A 317 7.36 12.94 13.05
CA LYS A 317 8.10 11.69 13.21
C LYS A 317 9.28 11.85 14.15
N THR A 318 9.72 10.75 14.74
CA THR A 318 11.00 10.67 15.41
C THR A 318 12.14 10.69 14.39
N ALA A 319 13.24 11.34 14.73
CA ALA A 319 14.48 11.38 13.97
C ALA A 319 15.67 11.16 14.90
N HIS A 320 16.54 10.20 14.54
CA HIS A 320 17.68 9.84 15.34
C HIS A 320 18.72 10.95 15.44
N ASN A 321 19.41 11.03 16.59
CA ASN A 321 20.64 11.77 16.72
C ASN A 321 21.82 10.87 16.33
N TYR A 322 22.88 11.45 15.81
CA TYR A 322 24.09 10.71 15.39
C TYR A 322 25.31 11.19 16.18
N THR A 323 26.18 10.27 16.57
CA THR A 323 27.53 10.55 17.08
C THR A 323 28.52 10.66 15.93
N VAL A 324 28.28 9.94 14.82
CA VAL A 324 29.10 9.98 13.61
C VAL A 324 28.19 10.07 12.39
N GLY A 325 28.44 11.06 11.53
CA GLY A 325 27.67 11.27 10.31
C GLY A 325 26.30 11.93 10.55
N ASP A 326 25.46 11.86 9.52
CA ASP A 326 24.08 12.37 9.49
C ASP A 326 23.22 11.55 8.51
N LEU A 327 22.00 12.00 8.20
CA LEU A 327 21.11 11.35 7.24
C LEU A 327 21.66 11.30 5.79
N LYS A 328 22.60 12.19 5.42
CA LYS A 328 23.24 12.18 4.10
C LYS A 328 24.41 11.21 4.02
N THR A 329 24.99 10.86 5.17
CA THR A 329 26.05 9.88 5.29
C THR A 329 25.51 8.48 4.93
N PHE A 330 26.29 7.71 4.19
CA PHE A 330 25.90 6.33 3.88
C PHE A 330 25.68 5.53 5.17
N TYR A 331 24.57 4.82 5.28
CA TYR A 331 24.07 4.24 6.54
C TYR A 331 25.11 3.39 7.30
N GLN A 332 25.97 2.63 6.58
CA GLN A 332 27.05 1.85 7.20
C GLN A 332 28.20 2.69 7.74
N LYS A 333 28.24 3.97 7.45
CA LYS A 333 29.29 4.91 7.90
C LYS A 333 28.83 5.81 9.04
N ARG A 334 27.55 5.77 9.41
CA ARG A 334 26.97 6.57 10.50
C ARG A 334 26.75 5.74 11.76
N THR A 335 26.71 6.40 12.90
CA THR A 335 26.43 5.78 14.20
C THR A 335 25.38 6.60 14.92
N ILE A 336 24.31 5.95 15.36
CA ILE A 336 23.25 6.59 16.15
C ILE A 336 23.72 6.83 17.58
N ASP A 337 23.38 7.98 18.10
CA ASP A 337 23.63 8.36 19.50
C ASP A 337 22.52 7.78 20.40
N LYS A 338 22.82 6.66 21.06
CA LYS A 338 21.88 6.01 21.99
C LYS A 338 21.70 6.75 23.32
N SER A 339 22.59 7.72 23.64
CA SER A 339 22.51 8.47 24.88
C SER A 339 21.48 9.60 24.81
N LYS A 340 21.06 10.00 23.63
CA LYS A 340 20.09 11.09 23.40
C LYS A 340 18.75 10.53 22.95
N LEU A 341 17.68 11.19 23.41
CA LEU A 341 16.34 10.96 22.90
C LEU A 341 16.25 11.41 21.45
N ASP A 342 15.48 10.67 20.65
CA ASP A 342 15.21 11.05 19.26
C ASP A 342 14.51 12.41 19.20
N LYS A 343 14.82 13.18 18.17
CA LYS A 343 14.16 14.46 17.90
C LYS A 343 12.79 14.24 17.33
N ILE A 344 11.87 15.14 17.62
CA ILE A 344 10.58 15.22 16.93
C ILE A 344 10.73 16.21 15.79
N VAL A 345 10.46 15.77 14.57
CA VAL A 345 10.52 16.58 13.36
C VAL A 345 9.19 16.52 12.62
N PHE A 346 8.85 17.61 11.94
CA PHE A 346 7.68 17.62 11.06
C PHE A 346 7.87 16.62 9.92
N LYS A 347 6.85 15.80 9.66
CA LYS A 347 6.85 14.82 8.57
C LYS A 347 6.07 15.32 7.37
N ARG A 348 4.80 15.65 7.56
CA ARG A 348 3.90 16.10 6.48
C ARG A 348 2.58 16.65 7.00
N VAL A 349 1.94 17.44 6.15
CA VAL A 349 0.51 17.76 6.24
C VAL A 349 -0.13 17.28 4.94
N GLY A 350 -1.40 16.90 4.99
CA GLY A 350 -2.07 16.42 3.79
C GLY A 350 -3.58 16.40 3.88
N ILE A 351 -4.17 16.25 2.71
CA ILE A 351 -5.60 16.04 2.51
C ILE A 351 -5.82 14.72 1.80
N ILE A 352 -6.79 13.96 2.24
CA ILE A 352 -7.16 12.66 1.70
C ILE A 352 -8.65 12.71 1.37
N PHE A 353 -8.99 12.38 0.14
CA PHE A 353 -10.35 12.18 -0.32
C PHE A 353 -10.58 10.67 -0.43
N ASP A 354 -11.58 10.17 0.25
CA ASP A 354 -11.98 8.77 0.22
C ASP A 354 -13.43 8.68 -0.26
N VAL A 355 -13.63 8.04 -1.42
CA VAL A 355 -14.94 7.85 -2.04
C VAL A 355 -15.28 6.37 -2.00
N ASN A 356 -16.37 6.04 -1.33
CA ASN A 356 -16.91 4.68 -1.25
C ASN A 356 -18.17 4.58 -2.12
N LEU A 357 -18.07 3.79 -3.18
CA LEU A 357 -19.16 3.50 -4.10
C LEU A 357 -19.69 2.11 -3.80
N PRO A 358 -20.88 1.98 -3.16
CA PRO A 358 -21.51 0.67 -3.03
C PRO A 358 -21.95 0.21 -4.43
N ASN A 359 -21.55 -0.99 -4.80
CA ASN A 359 -22.02 -1.66 -6.01
C ASN A 359 -23.17 -2.56 -5.56
N ASN A 360 -24.39 -2.19 -5.93
CA ASN A 360 -25.62 -2.92 -5.59
C ASN A 360 -25.71 -4.24 -6.30
#